data_afa97265de6d855e5978b9ef8607bda9
#
_entry.id   afa97265de6d855e5978b9ef8607bda9
#
_cell.length_a   1.000
_cell.length_b   1.000
_cell.length_c   1.000
_cell.angle_alpha   90.00
_cell.angle_beta   90.00
_cell.angle_gamma   90.00
#
_symmetry.space_group_name_H-M   'P 1'
#
loop_
_entity.id
_entity.type
_entity.pdbx_description
1 polymer ?
#
loop_
_entity_poly.entity_id
_entity_poly.type
_entity_poly.pdbx_seq_one_letter_code
_entity_poly.pdbx_strand_id
1 'polypeptide(L)'
;MLDEWNNSGEEIIPYVIGRLDYSDFDYYCNNLEVRDTSEGLVPDSTFFCLDEERNIVVGAVNIRHYLNEALLLNGGHIGDGVRPSERRKGIATKMISLALKECRKLGINKVLMVCDKGNIGSAKSIENNGGILENEVVVDGVVEQRYWIDLDKVRSVE
;
A
#
# COMPACT_ATOMS: atom_id res chain seq x y z
N MET A 1 -5.13 2.76 -15.68
CA MET A 1 -4.96 1.82 -14.53
C MET A 1 -6.29 1.51 -13.84
N LEU A 2 -7.02 2.49 -13.35
CA LEU A 2 -8.27 2.24 -12.60
C LEU A 2 -9.37 1.60 -13.46
N ASP A 3 -9.53 2.02 -14.71
CA ASP A 3 -10.49 1.39 -15.63
C ASP A 3 -10.16 -0.09 -15.89
N GLU A 4 -8.88 -0.40 -16.07
CA GLU A 4 -8.44 -1.79 -16.22
C GLU A 4 -8.75 -2.62 -14.97
N TRP A 5 -8.51 -2.04 -13.80
CA TRP A 5 -8.80 -2.71 -12.54
C TRP A 5 -10.30 -2.94 -12.34
N ASN A 6 -11.13 -1.93 -12.58
CA ASN A 6 -12.59 -2.08 -12.54
C ASN A 6 -13.08 -3.16 -13.50
N ASN A 7 -12.50 -3.23 -14.69
CA ASN A 7 -12.88 -4.24 -15.71
C ASN A 7 -12.39 -5.66 -15.34
N SER A 8 -11.41 -5.80 -14.45
CA SER A 8 -10.95 -7.12 -13.98
C SER A 8 -11.90 -7.78 -12.98
N GLY A 9 -12.81 -7.01 -12.39
CA GLY A 9 -13.73 -7.47 -11.34
C GLY A 9 -13.05 -7.67 -9.98
N GLU A 10 -11.77 -7.29 -9.84
CA GLU A 10 -11.05 -7.34 -8.57
C GLU A 10 -11.24 -6.05 -7.78
N GLU A 11 -11.11 -6.15 -6.46
CA GLU A 11 -11.07 -4.97 -5.60
C GLU A 11 -9.84 -4.10 -5.88
N ILE A 12 -10.04 -2.79 -5.95
CA ILE A 12 -8.94 -1.84 -6.16
C ILE A 12 -8.15 -1.68 -4.87
N ILE A 13 -6.84 -1.91 -4.93
CA ILE A 13 -5.92 -1.78 -3.81
C ILE A 13 -4.78 -0.82 -4.18
N PRO A 14 -4.41 0.13 -3.32
CA PRO A 14 -4.99 0.45 -2.02
C PRO A 14 -6.40 1.07 -2.15
N TYR A 15 -7.25 0.82 -1.17
CA TYR A 15 -8.65 1.26 -1.15
C TYR A 15 -8.82 2.75 -1.51
N VAL A 16 -7.93 3.61 -1.02
CA VAL A 16 -8.02 5.05 -1.19
C VAL A 16 -8.08 5.49 -2.65
N ILE A 17 -7.37 4.82 -3.56
CA ILE A 17 -7.33 5.20 -4.98
C ILE A 17 -8.62 4.88 -5.74
N GLY A 18 -9.41 3.97 -5.21
CA GLY A 18 -10.73 3.64 -5.77
C GLY A 18 -11.90 4.33 -5.06
N ARG A 19 -11.63 5.08 -4.00
CA ARG A 19 -12.66 5.67 -3.12
C ARG A 19 -13.46 6.79 -3.77
N LEU A 20 -12.83 7.56 -4.63
CA LEU A 20 -13.42 8.73 -5.28
C LEU A 20 -13.67 8.47 -6.77
N ASP A 21 -14.62 9.19 -7.32
CA ASP A 21 -14.80 9.29 -8.76
C ASP A 21 -13.58 10.00 -9.38
N TYR A 22 -12.93 9.31 -10.30
CA TYR A 22 -11.74 9.81 -11.00
C TYR A 22 -12.03 10.37 -12.40
N SER A 23 -13.31 10.52 -12.75
CA SER A 23 -13.72 11.15 -14.01
C SER A 23 -13.37 12.63 -14.07
N ASP A 24 -13.43 13.31 -12.91
CA ASP A 24 -12.88 14.66 -12.70
C ASP A 24 -11.50 14.53 -12.05
N PHE A 25 -10.45 14.63 -12.86
CA PHE A 25 -9.07 14.38 -12.42
C PHE A 25 -8.59 15.42 -11.39
N ASP A 26 -8.96 16.68 -11.56
CA ASP A 26 -8.56 17.76 -10.62
C ASP A 26 -9.22 17.55 -9.26
N TYR A 27 -10.53 17.24 -9.25
CA TYR A 27 -11.23 16.89 -8.02
C TYR A 27 -10.61 15.67 -7.34
N TYR A 28 -10.35 14.62 -8.11
CA TYR A 28 -9.75 13.38 -7.61
C TYR A 28 -8.41 13.66 -6.93
N CYS A 29 -7.48 14.32 -7.62
CA CYS A 29 -6.15 14.62 -7.07
C CYS A 29 -6.19 15.50 -5.81
N ASN A 30 -7.07 16.48 -5.77
CA ASN A 30 -7.18 17.40 -4.65
C ASN A 30 -7.83 16.80 -3.40
N ASN A 31 -8.58 15.70 -3.55
CA ASN A 31 -9.33 15.08 -2.46
C ASN A 31 -8.90 13.64 -2.14
N LEU A 32 -7.86 13.14 -2.82
CA LEU A 32 -7.43 11.75 -2.69
C LEU A 32 -6.91 11.42 -1.29
N GLU A 33 -6.05 12.27 -0.75
CA GLU A 33 -5.45 12.07 0.57
C GLU A 33 -6.44 12.39 1.69
N VAL A 34 -6.44 11.54 2.72
CA VAL A 34 -7.27 11.74 3.90
C VAL A 34 -6.66 12.84 4.77
N ARG A 35 -7.46 13.86 5.05
CA ARG A 35 -7.12 14.97 5.95
C ARG A 35 -8.11 15.10 7.11
N ASP A 36 -9.35 14.71 6.88
CA ASP A 36 -10.40 14.67 7.91
C ASP A 36 -10.41 13.28 8.57
N THR A 37 -10.16 13.25 9.87
CA THR A 37 -10.09 12.02 10.67
C THR A 37 -11.37 11.73 11.45
N SER A 38 -12.44 12.49 11.24
CA SER A 38 -13.70 12.38 11.98
C SER A 38 -14.41 11.03 11.81
N GLU A 39 -14.18 10.33 10.69
CA GLU A 39 -14.79 9.03 10.38
C GLU A 39 -13.89 7.83 10.76
N GLY A 40 -12.92 8.03 11.65
CA GLY A 40 -11.99 6.95 12.06
C GLY A 40 -10.89 6.65 11.05
N LEU A 41 -10.73 7.49 10.03
CA LEU A 41 -9.60 7.44 9.11
C LEU A 41 -8.40 8.17 9.72
N VAL A 42 -7.21 7.83 9.27
CA VAL A 42 -5.98 8.52 9.66
C VAL A 42 -5.42 9.33 8.48
N PRO A 43 -4.63 10.39 8.74
CA PRO A 43 -3.95 11.10 7.67
C PRO A 43 -3.07 10.14 6.86
N ASP A 44 -3.05 10.32 5.55
CA ASP A 44 -2.31 9.48 4.64
C ASP A 44 -1.60 10.27 3.54
N SER A 45 -0.72 9.60 2.84
CA SER A 45 -0.06 10.08 1.63
C SER A 45 -0.14 9.02 0.55
N THR A 46 -0.51 9.42 -0.66
CA THR A 46 -0.69 8.50 -1.80
C THR A 46 0.30 8.82 -2.90
N PHE A 47 0.97 7.80 -3.41
CA PHE A 47 1.93 7.90 -4.51
C PHE A 47 1.54 6.94 -5.63
N PHE A 48 1.59 7.43 -6.86
CA PHE A 48 1.43 6.62 -8.05
C PHE A 48 2.78 6.26 -8.64
N CYS A 49 2.94 5.01 -9.05
CA CYS A 49 4.13 4.53 -9.75
C CYS A 49 3.94 4.73 -11.26
N LEU A 50 4.74 5.61 -11.84
CA LEU A 50 4.72 5.93 -13.26
C LEU A 50 5.85 5.19 -13.99
N ASP A 51 5.51 4.49 -15.06
CA ASP A 51 6.47 4.06 -16.08
C ASP A 51 6.63 5.21 -17.07
N GLU A 52 7.74 5.94 -16.95
CA GLU A 52 7.97 7.15 -17.73
C GLU A 52 8.19 6.86 -19.22
N GLU A 53 8.78 5.70 -19.56
CA GLU A 53 9.03 5.34 -20.96
C GLU A 53 7.72 5.10 -21.70
N ARG A 54 6.78 4.43 -21.06
CA ARG A 54 5.46 4.14 -21.63
C ARG A 54 4.39 5.18 -21.28
N ASN A 55 4.72 6.12 -20.39
CA ASN A 55 3.81 7.13 -19.86
C ASN A 55 2.50 6.53 -19.32
N ILE A 56 2.62 5.47 -18.52
CA ILE A 56 1.48 4.79 -17.90
C ILE A 56 1.68 4.63 -16.39
N VAL A 57 0.60 4.70 -15.65
CA VAL A 57 0.59 4.36 -14.21
C VAL A 57 0.51 2.85 -14.05
N VAL A 58 1.47 2.27 -13.35
CA VAL A 58 1.62 0.82 -13.17
C VAL A 58 1.26 0.32 -11.77
N GLY A 59 1.12 1.23 -10.81
CA GLY A 59 0.73 0.89 -9.45
C GLY A 59 0.55 2.10 -8.58
N ALA A 60 0.21 1.87 -7.33
CA ALA A 60 0.07 2.90 -6.31
C ALA A 60 0.39 2.37 -4.92
N VAL A 61 0.83 3.27 -4.04
CA VAL A 61 0.97 3.02 -2.61
C VAL A 61 0.27 4.11 -1.82
N ASN A 62 -0.31 3.72 -0.69
CA ASN A 62 -0.86 4.61 0.30
C ASN A 62 -0.14 4.39 1.63
N ILE A 63 0.34 5.46 2.25
CA ILE A 63 1.04 5.44 3.52
C ILE A 63 0.16 6.12 4.57
N ARG A 64 -0.29 5.37 5.58
CA ARG A 64 -1.01 5.88 6.75
C ARG A 64 0.03 6.41 7.74
N HIS A 65 -0.15 7.64 8.20
CA HIS A 65 0.88 8.33 9.00
C HIS A 65 1.02 7.75 10.41
N TYR A 66 -0.02 7.08 10.92
CA TYR A 66 0.01 6.32 12.17
C TYR A 66 -1.03 5.19 12.14
N LEU A 67 -0.96 4.28 13.10
CA LEU A 67 -1.91 3.17 13.23
C LEU A 67 -2.96 3.50 14.29
N ASN A 68 -4.24 3.38 13.92
CA ASN A 68 -5.33 3.21 14.86
C ASN A 68 -5.56 1.72 15.13
N GLU A 69 -6.55 1.36 15.95
CA GLU A 69 -6.81 -0.05 16.31
C GLU A 69 -7.11 -0.92 15.08
N ALA A 70 -7.90 -0.43 14.14
CA ALA A 70 -8.24 -1.18 12.93
C ALA A 70 -7.01 -1.40 12.03
N LEU A 71 -6.21 -0.37 11.83
CA LEU A 71 -4.98 -0.46 11.03
C LEU A 71 -3.92 -1.34 11.69
N LEU A 72 -3.83 -1.30 13.03
CA LEU A 72 -2.93 -2.16 13.78
C LEU A 72 -3.35 -3.64 13.67
N LEU A 73 -4.64 -3.91 13.56
CA LEU A 73 -5.14 -5.27 13.39
C LEU A 73 -4.82 -5.81 12.00
N ASN A 74 -5.32 -5.17 10.93
CA ASN A 74 -5.25 -5.73 9.59
C ASN A 74 -5.06 -4.72 8.44
N GLY A 75 -4.84 -3.45 8.72
CA GLY A 75 -4.62 -2.45 7.66
C GLY A 75 -3.14 -2.14 7.41
N GLY A 76 -2.38 -2.00 8.48
CA GLY A 76 -0.98 -1.60 8.44
C GLY A 76 -0.74 -0.15 8.02
N HIS A 77 0.54 0.24 7.93
CA HIS A 77 0.95 1.56 7.47
C HIS A 77 0.89 1.71 5.96
N ILE A 78 1.24 0.66 5.21
CA ILE A 78 1.34 0.72 3.75
C ILE A 78 0.31 -0.22 3.12
N GLY A 79 -0.53 0.33 2.26
CA GLY A 79 -1.29 -0.43 1.27
C GLY A 79 -0.68 -0.20 -0.10
N ASP A 80 -0.47 -1.25 -0.86
CA ASP A 80 0.10 -1.20 -2.19
C ASP A 80 -0.66 -2.06 -3.18
N GLY A 81 -0.67 -1.66 -4.43
CA GLY A 81 -1.30 -2.43 -5.49
C GLY A 81 -0.66 -2.16 -6.84
N VAL A 82 -0.57 -3.20 -7.64
CA VAL A 82 -0.01 -3.16 -8.98
C VAL A 82 -1.12 -3.34 -10.00
N ARG A 83 -1.13 -2.51 -11.02
CA ARG A 83 -2.00 -2.63 -12.19
C ARG A 83 -2.06 -4.09 -12.65
N PRO A 84 -3.25 -4.68 -12.90
CA PRO A 84 -3.38 -6.10 -13.19
C PRO A 84 -2.45 -6.62 -14.29
N SER A 85 -2.32 -5.90 -15.40
CA SER A 85 -1.46 -6.28 -16.53
C SER A 85 0.06 -6.13 -16.25
N GLU A 86 0.41 -5.47 -15.15
CA GLU A 86 1.82 -5.16 -14.81
C GLU A 86 2.35 -6.02 -13.65
N ARG A 87 1.57 -6.94 -13.15
CA ARG A 87 1.94 -7.83 -12.03
C ARG A 87 3.07 -8.78 -12.39
N ARG A 88 3.77 -9.30 -11.37
CA ARG A 88 4.86 -10.28 -11.46
C ARG A 88 6.11 -9.78 -12.19
N LYS A 89 6.33 -8.46 -12.17
CA LYS A 89 7.49 -7.78 -12.77
C LYS A 89 8.38 -7.11 -11.71
N GLY A 90 8.17 -7.41 -10.43
CA GLY A 90 8.94 -6.82 -9.31
C GLY A 90 8.50 -5.40 -8.92
N ILE A 91 7.41 -4.89 -9.50
CA ILE A 91 6.95 -3.50 -9.27
C ILE A 91 6.54 -3.30 -7.80
N ALA A 92 5.79 -4.24 -7.20
CA ALA A 92 5.39 -4.14 -5.80
C ALA A 92 6.61 -4.04 -4.87
N THR A 93 7.60 -4.89 -5.04
CA THR A 93 8.85 -4.86 -4.26
C THR A 93 9.54 -3.50 -4.36
N LYS A 94 9.60 -2.94 -5.55
CA LYS A 94 10.20 -1.62 -5.78
C LYS A 94 9.38 -0.48 -5.15
N MET A 95 8.06 -0.51 -5.31
CA MET A 95 7.17 0.48 -4.71
C MET A 95 7.26 0.49 -3.18
N ILE A 96 7.26 -0.68 -2.55
CA ILE A 96 7.43 -0.80 -1.09
C ILE A 96 8.78 -0.21 -0.67
N SER A 97 9.87 -0.53 -1.36
CA SER A 97 11.19 0.03 -1.08
C SER A 97 11.20 1.58 -1.10
N LEU A 98 10.51 2.17 -2.07
CA LEU A 98 10.37 3.63 -2.15
C LEU A 98 9.46 4.19 -1.05
N ALA A 99 8.35 3.52 -0.75
CA ALA A 99 7.44 3.90 0.32
C ALA A 99 8.12 3.89 1.70
N LEU A 100 9.03 2.95 1.96
CA LEU A 100 9.79 2.92 3.21
C LEU A 100 10.70 4.14 3.37
N LYS A 101 11.19 4.72 2.28
CA LYS A 101 11.94 5.99 2.34
C LYS A 101 11.03 7.14 2.78
N GLU A 102 9.80 7.18 2.28
CA GLU A 102 8.82 8.18 2.70
C GLU A 102 8.40 7.97 4.16
N CYS A 103 8.24 6.72 4.60
CA CYS A 103 7.97 6.42 6.01
C CYS A 103 9.05 6.99 6.95
N ARG A 104 10.33 6.89 6.57
CA ARG A 104 11.42 7.52 7.34
C ARG A 104 11.27 9.03 7.46
N LYS A 105 10.89 9.70 6.38
CA LYS A 105 10.65 11.15 6.38
C LYS A 105 9.48 11.54 7.31
N LEU A 106 8.51 10.66 7.45
CA LEU A 106 7.36 10.83 8.34
C LEU A 106 7.68 10.47 9.82
N GLY A 107 8.89 10.00 10.10
CA GLY A 107 9.29 9.57 11.45
C GLY A 107 8.77 8.19 11.86
N ILE A 108 8.31 7.40 10.92
CA ILE A 108 7.86 6.02 11.15
C ILE A 108 9.08 5.10 11.10
N ASN A 109 9.47 4.54 12.25
CA ASN A 109 10.66 3.69 12.36
C ASN A 109 10.36 2.21 12.23
N LYS A 110 9.13 1.79 12.54
CA LYS A 110 8.64 0.43 12.38
C LYS A 110 7.37 0.45 11.56
N VAL A 111 7.40 -0.23 10.43
CA VAL A 111 6.31 -0.26 9.46
C VAL A 111 5.60 -1.61 9.55
N LEU A 112 4.29 -1.57 9.81
CA LEU A 112 3.43 -2.75 9.70
C LEU A 112 2.88 -2.83 8.27
N MET A 113 3.02 -3.99 7.66
CA MET A 113 2.32 -4.37 6.44
C MET A 113 1.54 -5.66 6.66
N VAL A 114 0.36 -5.71 6.11
CA VAL A 114 -0.55 -6.85 6.25
C VAL A 114 -0.97 -7.34 4.88
N CYS A 115 -1.00 -8.62 4.68
CA CYS A 115 -1.50 -9.23 3.47
C CYS A 115 -2.28 -10.51 3.77
N ASP A 116 -3.20 -10.84 2.88
CA ASP A 116 -3.86 -12.14 2.88
C ASP A 116 -2.83 -13.27 2.78
N LYS A 117 -2.95 -14.29 3.61
CA LYS A 117 -2.07 -15.48 3.59
C LYS A 117 -2.02 -16.16 2.23
N GLY A 118 -3.10 -16.12 1.47
CA GLY A 118 -3.16 -16.64 0.09
C GLY A 118 -2.38 -15.79 -0.92
N ASN A 119 -2.07 -14.54 -0.58
CA ASN A 119 -1.35 -13.62 -1.47
C ASN A 119 0.17 -13.76 -1.32
N ILE A 120 0.71 -14.84 -1.89
CA ILE A 120 2.14 -15.17 -1.82
C ILE A 120 3.01 -14.07 -2.43
N GLY A 121 2.54 -13.42 -3.49
CA GLY A 121 3.26 -12.32 -4.14
C GLY A 121 3.45 -11.12 -3.22
N SER A 122 2.42 -10.74 -2.48
CA SER A 122 2.49 -9.66 -1.49
C SER A 122 3.44 -10.03 -0.34
N ALA A 123 3.30 -11.22 0.23
CA ALA A 123 4.18 -11.70 1.29
C ALA A 123 5.65 -11.65 0.88
N LYS A 124 5.99 -12.15 -0.31
CA LYS A 124 7.37 -12.09 -0.84
C LYS A 124 7.87 -10.67 -1.04
N SER A 125 7.03 -9.77 -1.53
CA SER A 125 7.40 -8.36 -1.73
C SER A 125 7.72 -7.68 -0.40
N ILE A 126 6.96 -8.00 0.65
CA ILE A 126 7.18 -7.49 2.01
C ILE A 126 8.47 -8.10 2.59
N GLU A 127 8.66 -9.41 2.49
CA GLU A 127 9.86 -10.10 2.98
C GLU A 127 11.14 -9.62 2.28
N ASN A 128 11.09 -9.38 0.97
CA ASN A 128 12.21 -8.83 0.19
C ASN A 128 12.59 -7.40 0.64
N ASN A 129 11.71 -6.71 1.32
CA ASN A 129 11.97 -5.39 1.94
C ASN A 129 12.29 -5.47 3.43
N GLY A 130 12.58 -6.65 3.96
CA GLY A 130 12.97 -6.85 5.35
C GLY A 130 11.81 -7.11 6.30
N GLY A 131 10.62 -7.41 5.79
CA GLY A 131 9.46 -7.78 6.58
C GLY A 131 9.64 -9.10 7.31
N ILE A 132 9.33 -9.10 8.59
CA ILE A 132 9.37 -10.29 9.46
C ILE A 132 7.95 -10.57 9.93
N LEU A 133 7.48 -11.77 9.70
CA LEU A 133 6.16 -12.22 10.14
C LEU A 133 6.09 -12.20 11.67
N GLU A 134 5.13 -11.44 12.22
CA GLU A 134 4.83 -11.45 13.65
C GLU A 134 3.83 -12.55 13.99
N ASN A 135 2.69 -12.53 13.31
CA ASN A 135 1.59 -13.47 13.54
C ASN A 135 0.61 -13.49 12.36
N GLU A 136 -0.36 -14.37 12.48
CA GLU A 136 -1.53 -14.42 11.63
C GLU A 136 -2.78 -14.08 12.45
N VAL A 137 -3.71 -13.35 11.84
CA VAL A 137 -5.01 -13.02 12.43
C VAL A 137 -6.11 -13.42 11.46
N VAL A 138 -7.30 -13.72 12.00
CA VAL A 138 -8.47 -14.02 11.16
C VAL A 138 -9.41 -12.82 11.22
N VAL A 139 -9.68 -12.23 10.07
CA VAL A 139 -10.60 -11.10 9.94
C VAL A 139 -11.61 -11.45 8.83
N ASP A 140 -12.89 -11.40 9.17
CA ASP A 140 -13.99 -11.76 8.25
C ASP A 140 -13.80 -13.10 7.52
N GLY A 141 -13.25 -14.10 8.22
CA GLY A 141 -12.99 -15.43 7.68
C GLY A 141 -11.72 -15.55 6.83
N VAL A 142 -10.98 -14.49 6.65
CA VAL A 142 -9.70 -14.47 5.91
C VAL A 142 -8.54 -14.50 6.89
N VAL A 143 -7.57 -15.38 6.65
CA VAL A 143 -6.31 -15.40 7.39
C VAL A 143 -5.37 -14.37 6.82
N GLU A 144 -4.99 -13.40 7.63
CA GLU A 144 -4.11 -12.32 7.27
C GLU A 144 -2.78 -12.44 8.01
N GLN A 145 -1.69 -12.17 7.31
CA GLN A 145 -0.32 -12.20 7.81
C GLN A 145 0.15 -10.79 8.11
N ARG A 146 0.66 -10.57 9.31
CA ARG A 146 1.16 -9.29 9.81
C ARG A 146 2.68 -9.30 9.86
N TYR A 147 3.29 -8.41 9.09
CA TYR A 147 4.75 -8.27 8.97
C TYR A 147 5.21 -6.93 9.52
N TRP A 148 6.30 -6.92 10.26
CA TRP A 148 6.97 -5.71 10.67
C TRP A 148 8.28 -5.51 9.93
N ILE A 149 8.50 -4.29 9.46
CA ILE A 149 9.76 -3.85 8.85
C ILE A 149 10.37 -2.84 9.80
N ASP A 150 11.53 -3.17 10.37
CA ASP A 150 12.29 -2.29 11.25
C ASP A 150 13.27 -1.46 10.39
N LEU A 151 12.97 -0.17 10.23
CA LEU A 151 13.73 0.71 9.34
C LEU A 151 15.14 1.02 9.84
N ASP A 152 15.42 0.81 11.14
CA ASP A 152 16.77 0.95 11.68
C ASP A 152 17.67 -0.23 11.28
N LYS A 153 17.08 -1.38 10.99
CA LYS A 153 17.77 -2.61 10.59
C LYS A 153 17.87 -2.77 9.08
N VAL A 154 16.93 -2.19 8.33
CA VAL A 154 16.92 -2.25 6.87
C VAL A 154 17.81 -1.14 6.33
N ARG A 155 18.93 -1.51 5.67
CA ARG A 155 19.81 -0.53 5.01
C ARG A 155 19.02 0.17 3.90
N SER A 156 19.18 1.50 3.82
CA SER A 156 18.70 2.26 2.68
C SER A 156 19.37 1.69 1.43
N VAL A 157 18.58 1.12 0.55
CA VAL A 157 19.06 0.83 -0.81
C VAL A 157 19.21 2.19 -1.48
N GLU A 158 20.46 2.60 -1.69
CA GLU A 158 20.79 3.81 -2.42
C GLU A 158 20.33 3.74 -3.87
#